data_e6921ee62fd5f29dac6fa300be21775d
#
_entry.id   e6921ee62fd5f29dac6fa300be21775d
#
_cell.length_a   1.000
_cell.length_b   1.000
_cell.length_c   1.000
_cell.angle_alpha   90.00
_cell.angle_beta   90.00
_cell.angle_gamma   90.00
#
_symmetry.space_group_name_H-M   'P 1'
#
loop_
_entity.id
_entity.type
_entity.pdbx_description
1 polymer ?
#
loop_
_entity_poly.entity_id
_entity_poly.type
_entity_poly.pdbx_seq_one_letter_code
_entity_poly.pdbx_strand_id
1 'polypeptide(L)'
;MMIPSPIRTVFDVITDFLATNPTPEAILEYRLPDDLQIRATDLLERNGEGLLTYDEEHEMFDFMRADEMMSLLKTKMRLKISGQ
;
A
#
# COMPACT_ATOMS: atom_id res chain seq x y z
N MET A 1 2.27 20.44 -10.06
CA MET A 1 3.57 20.11 -9.47
C MET A 1 3.68 18.59 -9.28
N MET A 2 4.82 18.06 -9.64
CA MET A 2 5.06 16.63 -9.52
C MET A 2 5.48 16.28 -8.10
N ILE A 3 4.84 15.27 -7.51
CA ILE A 3 5.22 14.80 -6.19
C ILE A 3 6.40 13.85 -6.35
N PRO A 4 7.53 14.09 -5.65
CA PRO A 4 8.70 13.23 -5.80
C PRO A 4 8.43 11.81 -5.31
N SER A 5 9.12 10.84 -5.91
CA SER A 5 9.03 9.46 -5.50
C SER A 5 9.56 9.30 -4.08
N PRO A 6 8.88 8.53 -3.22
CA PRO A 6 9.41 8.24 -1.90
C PRO A 6 10.68 7.41 -2.00
N ILE A 7 11.56 7.53 -1.00
CA ILE A 7 12.82 6.79 -0.95
C ILE A 7 12.56 5.29 -0.80
N ARG A 8 11.50 4.93 -0.12
CA ARG A 8 11.13 3.54 0.15
C ARG A 8 9.94 3.12 -0.70
N THR A 9 9.86 1.84 -1.06
CA THR A 9 8.75 1.32 -1.83
C THR A 9 7.60 0.91 -0.91
N VAL A 10 6.42 0.73 -1.49
CA VAL A 10 5.25 0.26 -0.74
C VAL A 10 5.52 -1.12 -0.12
N PHE A 11 6.20 -2.00 -0.83
CA PHE A 11 6.50 -3.34 -0.31
C PHE A 11 7.52 -3.30 0.84
N ASP A 12 8.48 -2.38 0.78
CA ASP A 12 9.45 -2.21 1.88
C ASP A 12 8.74 -1.85 3.17
N VAL A 13 7.83 -0.87 3.13
CA VAL A 13 7.13 -0.42 4.34
C VAL A 13 6.23 -1.50 4.90
N ILE A 14 5.52 -2.22 4.02
CA ILE A 14 4.62 -3.29 4.47
C ILE A 14 5.42 -4.43 5.07
N THR A 15 6.51 -4.86 4.42
CA THR A 15 7.31 -5.95 4.95
C THR A 15 8.01 -5.56 6.24
N ASP A 16 8.47 -4.32 6.38
CA ASP A 16 9.02 -3.83 7.64
C ASP A 16 7.99 -3.93 8.77
N PHE A 17 6.75 -3.51 8.48
CA PHE A 17 5.67 -3.62 9.45
C PHE A 17 5.40 -5.07 9.84
N LEU A 18 5.26 -5.95 8.85
CA LEU A 18 4.96 -7.37 9.12
C LEU A 18 6.11 -8.05 9.86
N ALA A 19 7.34 -7.62 9.65
CA ALA A 19 8.51 -8.15 10.34
C ALA A 19 8.54 -7.82 11.84
N THR A 20 7.73 -6.86 12.28
CA THR A 20 7.59 -6.55 13.72
C THR A 20 6.70 -7.56 14.45
N ASN A 21 6.16 -8.55 13.74
CA ASN A 21 5.25 -9.55 14.29
C ASN A 21 4.00 -8.91 14.90
N PRO A 22 3.25 -8.12 14.12
CA PRO A 22 2.09 -7.40 14.65
C PRO A 22 0.94 -8.33 15.00
N THR A 23 0.10 -7.88 15.95
CA THR A 23 -1.13 -8.60 16.29
C THR A 23 -2.12 -8.52 15.13
N PRO A 24 -3.13 -9.42 15.09
CA PRO A 24 -4.20 -9.31 14.09
C PRO A 24 -4.89 -7.95 14.11
N GLU A 25 -5.11 -7.38 15.28
CA GLU A 25 -5.72 -6.06 15.43
C GLU A 25 -4.85 -4.97 14.83
N ALA A 26 -3.54 -5.03 15.04
CA ALA A 26 -2.61 -4.05 14.46
C ALA A 26 -2.60 -4.13 12.93
N ILE A 27 -2.72 -5.34 12.37
CA ILE A 27 -2.81 -5.53 10.94
C ILE A 27 -4.10 -4.90 10.39
N LEU A 28 -5.23 -5.08 11.07
CA LEU A 28 -6.50 -4.49 10.65
C LEU A 28 -6.46 -2.97 10.64
N GLU A 29 -5.69 -2.37 11.54
CA GLU A 29 -5.58 -0.92 11.66
C GLU A 29 -4.46 -0.34 10.80
N TYR A 30 -3.68 -1.17 10.14
CA TYR A 30 -2.52 -0.70 9.38
C TYR A 30 -2.93 0.21 8.25
N ARG A 31 -2.22 1.33 8.13
CA ARG A 31 -2.33 2.28 7.03
C ARG A 31 -0.94 2.63 6.53
N LEU A 32 -0.83 2.85 5.24
CA LEU A 32 0.44 3.31 4.67
C LEU A 32 0.83 4.66 5.27
N PRO A 33 2.15 4.92 5.41
CA PRO A 33 2.62 6.27 5.77
C PRO A 33 2.08 7.33 4.82
N ASP A 34 1.91 8.55 5.32
CA ASP A 34 1.28 9.64 4.57
C ASP A 34 1.99 9.93 3.25
N ASP A 35 3.32 9.89 3.23
CA ASP A 35 4.09 10.15 2.00
C ASP A 35 3.73 9.15 0.90
N LEU A 36 3.53 7.88 1.25
CA LEU A 36 3.13 6.86 0.30
C LEU A 36 1.67 6.98 -0.11
N GLN A 37 0.78 7.36 0.80
CA GLN A 37 -0.61 7.62 0.47
C GLN A 37 -0.73 8.76 -0.54
N ILE A 38 0.01 9.84 -0.31
CA ILE A 38 0.04 11.00 -1.20
C ILE A 38 0.57 10.59 -2.57
N ARG A 39 1.65 9.81 -2.58
CA ARG A 39 2.24 9.32 -3.86
C ARG A 39 1.25 8.45 -4.63
N ALA A 40 0.57 7.53 -3.97
CA ALA A 40 -0.41 6.65 -4.61
C ALA A 40 -1.56 7.45 -5.22
N THR A 41 -2.07 8.44 -4.49
CA THR A 41 -3.15 9.31 -4.97
C THR A 41 -2.70 10.11 -6.20
N ASP A 42 -1.48 10.66 -6.15
CA ASP A 42 -0.92 11.41 -7.28
C ASP A 42 -0.81 10.53 -8.54
N LEU A 43 -0.31 9.30 -8.38
CA LEU A 43 -0.18 8.38 -9.50
C LEU A 43 -1.54 8.04 -10.11
N LEU A 44 -2.54 7.78 -9.28
CA LEU A 44 -3.88 7.45 -9.75
C LEU A 44 -4.52 8.63 -10.51
N GLU A 45 -4.36 9.85 -9.99
CA GLU A 45 -4.89 11.04 -10.65
C GLU A 45 -4.23 11.26 -12.01
N ARG A 46 -2.91 11.17 -12.07
CA ARG A 46 -2.19 11.37 -13.34
C ARG A 46 -2.44 10.23 -14.33
N ASN A 47 -2.68 9.02 -13.84
CA ASN A 47 -3.07 7.91 -14.70
C ASN A 47 -4.40 8.18 -15.39
N GLY A 48 -5.37 8.75 -14.67
CA GLY A 48 -6.66 9.12 -15.24
C GLY A 48 -6.52 10.18 -16.37
N GLU A 49 -5.44 10.97 -16.33
CA GLU A 49 -5.15 11.99 -17.33
C GLU A 49 -4.18 11.49 -18.43
N GLY A 50 -3.71 10.24 -18.34
CA GLY A 50 -2.77 9.68 -19.28
C GLY A 50 -1.35 10.24 -19.17
N LEU A 51 -0.97 10.71 -17.99
CA LEU A 51 0.29 11.44 -17.79
C LEU A 51 1.41 10.64 -17.11
N LEU A 52 1.24 9.34 -16.92
CA LEU A 52 2.28 8.53 -16.27
C LEU A 52 3.38 8.12 -17.25
N THR A 53 4.62 8.13 -16.75
CA THR A 53 5.73 7.48 -17.44
C THR A 53 5.61 5.97 -17.26
N TYR A 54 6.40 5.21 -18.01
CA TYR A 54 6.44 3.75 -17.89
C TYR A 54 6.77 3.31 -16.46
N ASP A 55 7.79 3.92 -15.86
CA ASP A 55 8.21 3.58 -14.49
C ASP A 55 7.12 3.93 -13.48
N GLU A 56 6.41 5.04 -13.69
CA GLU A 56 5.32 5.44 -12.83
C GLU A 56 4.12 4.50 -12.93
N GLU A 57 3.85 3.95 -14.10
CA GLU A 57 2.82 2.92 -14.27
C GLU A 57 3.15 1.68 -13.45
N HIS A 58 4.42 1.25 -13.47
CA HIS A 58 4.86 0.12 -12.67
C HIS A 58 4.72 0.40 -11.18
N GLU A 59 5.08 1.59 -10.74
CA GLU A 59 4.93 2.00 -9.35
C GLU A 59 3.46 1.98 -8.93
N MET A 60 2.57 2.47 -9.78
CA MET A 60 1.12 2.45 -9.53
C MET A 60 0.62 1.01 -9.38
N PHE A 61 1.05 0.10 -10.26
CA PHE A 61 0.67 -1.30 -10.15
C PHE A 61 1.17 -1.94 -8.85
N ASP A 62 2.35 -1.55 -8.38
CA ASP A 62 2.85 -2.04 -7.09
C ASP A 62 1.95 -1.61 -5.95
N PHE A 63 1.47 -0.36 -5.95
CA PHE A 63 0.50 0.10 -4.94
C PHE A 63 -0.80 -0.70 -5.02
N MET A 64 -1.29 -0.97 -6.22
CA MET A 64 -2.53 -1.73 -6.40
C MET A 64 -2.38 -3.16 -5.89
N ARG A 65 -1.26 -3.82 -6.20
CA ARG A 65 -1.00 -5.19 -5.75
C ARG A 65 -0.83 -5.26 -4.24
N ALA A 66 -0.13 -4.28 -3.67
CA ALA A 66 0.05 -4.20 -2.22
C ALA A 66 -1.29 -4.01 -1.51
N ASP A 67 -2.16 -3.18 -2.08
CA ASP A 67 -3.50 -2.96 -1.54
C ASP A 67 -4.32 -4.24 -1.57
N GLU A 68 -4.31 -4.97 -2.68
CA GLU A 68 -5.01 -6.25 -2.79
C GLU A 68 -4.49 -7.26 -1.78
N MET A 69 -3.18 -7.36 -1.63
CA MET A 69 -2.56 -8.27 -0.67
C MET A 69 -2.97 -7.92 0.77
N MET A 70 -2.91 -6.64 1.12
CA MET A 70 -3.28 -6.20 2.47
C MET A 70 -4.77 -6.38 2.73
N SER A 71 -5.61 -6.16 1.73
CA SER A 71 -7.05 -6.40 1.87
C SER A 71 -7.34 -7.87 2.16
N LEU A 72 -6.67 -8.78 1.45
CA LEU A 72 -6.81 -10.21 1.69
C LEU A 72 -6.31 -10.59 3.08
N LEU A 73 -5.16 -10.06 3.49
CA LEU A 73 -4.60 -10.32 4.81
C LEU A 73 -5.53 -9.83 5.91
N LYS A 74 -6.09 -8.63 5.74
CA LYS A 74 -7.05 -8.08 6.71
C LYS A 74 -8.30 -8.95 6.83
N THR A 75 -8.79 -9.47 5.71
CA THR A 75 -9.93 -10.40 5.72
C THR A 75 -9.60 -11.64 6.54
N LYS A 76 -8.42 -12.22 6.34
CA LYS A 76 -7.98 -13.39 7.10
C LYS A 76 -7.83 -13.08 8.59
N MET A 77 -7.36 -11.88 8.92
CA MET A 77 -7.24 -11.47 10.32
C MET A 77 -8.59 -11.28 11.00
N ARG A 78 -9.59 -10.76 10.26
CA ARG A 78 -10.97 -10.65 10.80
C ARG A 78 -11.53 -12.02 11.15
N LEU A 79 -11.33 -13.01 10.27
CA LEU A 79 -11.77 -14.38 10.52
C LEU A 79 -11.06 -14.96 11.74
N LYS A 80 -9.77 -14.68 11.89
CA LYS A 80 -8.98 -15.16 13.03
C LYS A 80 -9.47 -14.57 14.34
N ILE A 81 -9.78 -13.29 14.37
CA ILE A 81 -10.29 -12.60 15.56
C ILE A 81 -11.67 -13.11 15.94
N SER A 82 -12.51 -13.43 14.94
CA SER A 82 -13.87 -13.93 15.22
C SER A 82 -13.89 -15.38 15.69
N GLY A 83 -12.73 -16.01 15.88
CA GLY A 83 -12.64 -17.36 16.42
C GLY A 83 -12.77 -18.46 15.40
N GLN A 84 -12.59 -18.11 14.15
CA GLN A 84 -12.66 -19.08 13.05
C GLN A 84 -11.30 -19.68 12.74
#